data_13099baa5acce02a03cb6a444d32d19f
#
_entry.id   13099baa5acce02a03cb6a444d32d19f
#
_cell.length_a   1.000
_cell.length_b   1.000
_cell.length_c   1.000
_cell.angle_alpha   90.00
_cell.angle_beta   90.00
_cell.angle_gamma   90.00
#
_symmetry.space_group_name_H-M   'P 1'
#
loop_
_entity.id
_entity.type
_entity.pdbx_description
1 polymer ?
#
loop_
_entity_poly.entity_id
_entity_poly.type
_entity_poly.pdbx_seq_one_letter_code
_entity_poly.pdbx_strand_id
1 'polypeptide(L)'
;IEVIENCDFNEAVKKLADRAGIIPSNDDWIGGGAGEDKRKDLFETAALASDIYLNRLLDMDNKDAQKARNFLRDRGVTGEMCRKYGIGYSFPKQNGLSDNLIKLLTPKLQTNFKKANVKSEEIQKKIENALRGTGLSSEYQNQATDFFFSERIMFTIYDASERTIAFSGRQLPGGPEPKYRNSPATEIYKKDQVLYGLNWAKKNFAKEDRIIICEGQLDVIAFHESELGIAVAPCGTAITENHIKKLANYSKNMTICFDSDPAGQNATKKFAQWEERHDLQIKVATLPEGKDPGDYLTEKNLTALENIVRESTPFLRWRINNVISNENPQTIEERVQTASACLQLVKDHHEEMFHDDYINYIASEFDLPYSGLREKYEILNKSQKPKVSQWQRTPQQAKEESQSKNTEKSQPNTGVRDTPSVLELNILSLLLHNRQTLEAAKILPNHLEPWLFPEGAIRNVYNALVNSKSLNQAIDQLKGTESELSIVSKLRTSKPTESPTAENAIKIAG
;
A
#
# COMPACT_ATOMS: atom_id res chain seq x y z
N ILE A 1 0.88 -0.46 -22.35
CA ILE A 1 1.67 -1.32 -21.42
C ILE A 1 1.32 -0.99 -19.98
N GLU A 2 1.25 0.29 -19.56
CA GLU A 2 0.85 0.67 -18.20
C GLU A 2 -0.45 -0.02 -17.77
N VAL A 3 -1.50 0.05 -18.60
CA VAL A 3 -2.81 -0.54 -18.31
C VAL A 3 -2.81 -2.08 -18.41
N ILE A 4 -2.10 -2.64 -19.41
CA ILE A 4 -2.10 -4.10 -19.66
C ILE A 4 -1.23 -4.84 -18.65
N GLU A 5 -0.11 -4.26 -18.24
CA GLU A 5 0.86 -4.87 -17.34
C GLU A 5 0.81 -4.28 -15.92
N ASN A 6 -0.12 -3.34 -15.69
CA ASN A 6 -0.36 -2.66 -14.42
C ASN A 6 0.95 -2.18 -13.78
N CYS A 7 1.70 -1.35 -14.51
CA CYS A 7 2.99 -0.82 -14.10
C CYS A 7 3.02 0.70 -14.28
N ASP A 8 3.91 1.41 -13.57
CA ASP A 8 4.05 2.86 -13.73
C ASP A 8 4.66 3.24 -15.08
N PHE A 9 4.56 4.53 -15.45
CA PHE A 9 5.06 5.07 -16.71
C PHE A 9 6.53 4.74 -16.95
N ASN A 10 7.37 4.88 -15.93
CA ASN A 10 8.81 4.62 -16.06
C ASN A 10 9.11 3.12 -16.29
N GLU A 11 8.36 2.24 -15.63
CA GLU A 11 8.46 0.78 -15.82
C GLU A 11 7.92 0.39 -17.21
N ALA A 12 6.83 1.01 -17.67
CA ALA A 12 6.28 0.80 -19.01
C ALA A 12 7.26 1.19 -20.10
N VAL A 13 7.91 2.35 -19.97
CA VAL A 13 8.93 2.84 -20.93
C VAL A 13 10.14 1.91 -20.94
N LYS A 14 10.63 1.41 -19.80
CA LYS A 14 11.72 0.44 -19.74
C LYS A 14 11.38 -0.83 -20.50
N LYS A 15 10.20 -1.40 -20.27
CA LYS A 15 9.74 -2.62 -20.94
C LYS A 15 9.58 -2.43 -22.45
N LEU A 16 9.14 -1.24 -22.87
CA LEU A 16 9.06 -0.90 -24.30
C LEU A 16 10.44 -0.76 -24.92
N ALA A 17 11.38 -0.11 -24.25
CA ALA A 17 12.76 0.03 -24.70
C ALA A 17 13.45 -1.35 -24.83
N ASP A 18 13.31 -2.21 -23.82
CA ASP A 18 13.84 -3.56 -23.83
C ASP A 18 13.25 -4.40 -24.99
N ARG A 19 11.93 -4.32 -25.22
CA ARG A 19 11.25 -5.00 -26.34
C ARG A 19 11.67 -4.48 -27.71
N ALA A 20 11.96 -3.19 -27.80
CA ALA A 20 12.39 -2.53 -29.05
C ALA A 20 13.89 -2.66 -29.28
N GLY A 21 14.67 -3.23 -28.35
CA GLY A 21 16.13 -3.28 -28.44
C GLY A 21 16.76 -1.89 -28.35
N ILE A 22 16.05 -0.89 -27.85
CA ILE A 22 16.51 0.48 -27.68
C ILE A 22 17.15 0.57 -26.29
N ILE A 23 18.42 0.92 -26.24
CA ILE A 23 19.11 1.32 -25.01
C ILE A 23 18.83 2.83 -24.87
N PRO A 24 18.01 3.26 -23.89
CA PRO A 24 17.76 4.67 -23.66
C PRO A 24 19.10 5.38 -23.39
N SER A 25 19.32 6.56 -24.00
CA SER A 25 20.52 7.35 -23.73
C SER A 25 20.52 7.81 -22.27
N ASN A 26 21.69 7.87 -21.64
CA ASN A 26 21.86 8.24 -20.22
C ASN A 26 21.30 9.63 -19.86
N ASP A 27 21.05 10.48 -20.86
CA ASP A 27 20.51 11.83 -20.66
C ASP A 27 18.99 11.88 -20.49
N ASP A 28 18.25 10.81 -20.86
CA ASP A 28 16.79 10.75 -20.77
C ASP A 28 16.31 10.27 -19.38
N TRP A 29 17.22 9.82 -18.51
CA TRP A 29 16.92 9.34 -17.17
C TRP A 29 17.78 10.07 -16.15
N ILE A 30 17.19 10.89 -15.32
CA ILE A 30 17.86 11.54 -14.17
C ILE A 30 18.40 10.43 -13.26
N GLY A 31 19.69 10.03 -13.43
CA GLY A 31 20.37 9.03 -12.60
C GLY A 31 21.27 8.01 -13.31
N GLY A 32 21.51 8.12 -14.62
CA GLY A 32 22.37 7.18 -15.36
C GLY A 32 23.88 7.38 -15.11
N GLY A 33 24.63 6.30 -14.97
CA GLY A 33 26.08 6.24 -14.86
C GLY A 33 26.56 5.14 -13.91
N ALA A 34 27.56 5.42 -13.11
CA ALA A 34 28.19 4.46 -12.17
C ALA A 34 27.21 3.81 -11.15
N GLY A 35 26.02 4.37 -10.93
CA GLY A 35 24.99 3.81 -10.08
C GLY A 35 24.21 2.64 -10.68
N GLU A 36 23.98 2.62 -12.01
CA GLU A 36 23.26 1.54 -12.69
C GLU A 36 24.09 0.26 -12.78
N ASP A 37 25.36 0.38 -13.14
CA ASP A 37 26.29 -0.76 -13.18
C ASP A 37 26.42 -1.41 -11.81
N LYS A 38 26.50 -0.59 -10.75
CA LYS A 38 26.57 -1.09 -9.38
C LYS A 38 25.28 -1.85 -8.98
N ARG A 39 24.11 -1.33 -9.31
CA ARG A 39 22.84 -2.01 -9.02
C ARG A 39 22.68 -3.30 -9.80
N LYS A 40 23.14 -3.36 -11.06
CA LYS A 40 23.17 -4.58 -11.87
C LYS A 40 24.00 -5.66 -11.20
N ASP A 41 25.22 -5.33 -10.73
CA ASP A 41 26.08 -6.27 -10.01
C ASP A 41 25.38 -6.84 -8.76
N LEU A 42 24.59 -6.02 -8.03
CA LEU A 42 23.81 -6.47 -6.86
C LEU A 42 22.71 -7.46 -7.26
N PHE A 43 21.92 -7.17 -8.30
CA PHE A 43 20.87 -8.09 -8.75
C PHE A 43 21.45 -9.43 -9.23
N GLU A 44 22.54 -9.40 -10.00
CA GLU A 44 23.22 -10.63 -10.47
C GLU A 44 23.75 -11.45 -9.30
N THR A 45 24.37 -10.80 -8.31
CA THR A 45 24.89 -11.46 -7.11
C THR A 45 23.78 -12.12 -6.30
N ALA A 46 22.66 -11.41 -6.10
CA ALA A 46 21.50 -11.96 -5.39
C ALA A 46 20.88 -13.13 -6.15
N ALA A 47 20.75 -13.05 -7.47
CA ALA A 47 20.24 -14.15 -8.30
C ALA A 47 21.11 -15.41 -8.20
N LEU A 48 22.44 -15.26 -8.32
CA LEU A 48 23.39 -16.38 -8.16
C LEU A 48 23.29 -17.02 -6.76
N ALA A 49 23.08 -16.21 -5.70
CA ALA A 49 22.88 -16.75 -4.35
C ALA A 49 21.58 -17.53 -4.24
N SER A 50 20.49 -17.06 -4.85
CA SER A 50 19.21 -17.76 -4.91
C SER A 50 19.38 -19.14 -5.56
N ASP A 51 20.06 -19.20 -6.69
CA ASP A 51 20.34 -20.46 -7.39
C ASP A 51 21.17 -21.43 -6.54
N ILE A 52 22.18 -20.93 -5.82
CA ILE A 52 22.99 -21.75 -4.93
C ILE A 52 22.15 -22.33 -3.80
N TYR A 53 21.30 -21.52 -3.14
CA TYR A 53 20.43 -22.00 -2.06
C TYR A 53 19.40 -23.00 -2.58
N LEU A 54 18.78 -22.75 -3.74
CA LEU A 54 17.80 -23.64 -4.37
C LEU A 54 18.44 -24.98 -4.74
N ASN A 55 19.57 -24.97 -5.45
CA ASN A 55 20.28 -26.18 -5.85
C ASN A 55 20.70 -27.01 -4.63
N ARG A 56 21.17 -26.34 -3.54
CA ARG A 56 21.53 -27.01 -2.30
C ARG A 56 20.31 -27.71 -1.65
N LEU A 57 19.12 -27.11 -1.70
CA LEU A 57 17.90 -27.75 -1.18
C LEU A 57 17.50 -28.97 -2.02
N LEU A 58 17.56 -28.85 -3.34
CA LEU A 58 17.05 -29.85 -4.28
C LEU A 58 18.07 -30.99 -4.57
N ASP A 59 19.33 -30.81 -4.18
CA ASP A 59 20.35 -31.85 -4.28
C ASP A 59 20.04 -32.99 -3.31
N MET A 60 19.62 -34.12 -3.85
CA MET A 60 19.24 -35.31 -3.08
C MET A 60 20.40 -35.97 -2.34
N ASP A 61 21.62 -35.78 -2.83
CA ASP A 61 22.83 -36.30 -2.22
C ASP A 61 23.29 -35.47 -1.02
N ASN A 62 22.74 -34.25 -0.90
CA ASN A 62 23.01 -33.37 0.22
C ASN A 62 22.23 -33.82 1.48
N LYS A 63 22.90 -34.54 2.38
CA LYS A 63 22.33 -35.03 3.64
C LYS A 63 21.95 -33.93 4.60
N ASP A 64 22.66 -32.80 4.60
CA ASP A 64 22.36 -31.66 5.49
C ASP A 64 20.99 -31.05 5.16
N ALA A 65 20.60 -31.02 3.87
CA ALA A 65 19.32 -30.48 3.43
C ALA A 65 18.12 -31.42 3.70
N GLN A 66 18.35 -32.65 4.14
CA GLN A 66 17.28 -33.65 4.34
C GLN A 66 16.23 -33.18 5.37
N LYS A 67 16.65 -32.54 6.46
CA LYS A 67 15.73 -31.99 7.47
C LYS A 67 14.86 -30.88 6.90
N ALA A 68 15.46 -30.02 6.05
CA ALA A 68 14.73 -28.94 5.39
C ALA A 68 13.71 -29.48 4.37
N ARG A 69 14.10 -30.49 3.56
CA ARG A 69 13.19 -31.16 2.63
C ARG A 69 12.01 -31.83 3.36
N ASN A 70 12.29 -32.53 4.47
CA ASN A 70 11.24 -33.15 5.30
C ASN A 70 10.29 -32.08 5.83
N PHE A 71 10.81 -31.04 6.44
CA PHE A 71 10.00 -29.95 6.99
C PHE A 71 9.09 -29.30 5.91
N LEU A 72 9.63 -29.03 4.72
CA LEU A 72 8.87 -28.45 3.61
C LEU A 72 7.80 -29.42 3.09
N ARG A 73 8.13 -30.70 2.94
CA ARG A 73 7.16 -31.74 2.57
C ARG A 73 6.02 -31.85 3.60
N ASP A 74 6.35 -31.82 4.90
CA ASP A 74 5.37 -31.91 5.98
C ASP A 74 4.49 -30.64 6.04
N ARG A 75 4.90 -29.55 5.41
CA ARG A 75 4.13 -28.31 5.18
C ARG A 75 3.47 -28.25 3.79
N GLY A 76 3.41 -29.37 3.07
CA GLY A 76 2.77 -29.44 1.76
C GLY A 76 3.56 -28.80 0.60
N VAL A 77 4.80 -28.35 0.85
CA VAL A 77 5.63 -27.68 -0.18
C VAL A 77 6.40 -28.73 -0.98
N THR A 78 6.17 -28.73 -2.31
CA THR A 78 6.82 -29.66 -3.25
C THR A 78 8.14 -29.09 -3.82
N GLY A 79 8.93 -29.96 -4.45
CA GLY A 79 10.14 -29.49 -5.15
C GLY A 79 9.86 -28.56 -6.33
N GLU A 80 8.70 -28.69 -6.98
CA GLU A 80 8.24 -27.79 -8.02
C GLU A 80 7.95 -26.40 -7.46
N MET A 81 7.25 -26.34 -6.33
CA MET A 81 7.00 -25.10 -5.59
C MET A 81 8.31 -24.45 -5.14
N CYS A 82 9.29 -25.24 -4.70
CA CYS A 82 10.61 -24.70 -4.37
C CYS A 82 11.26 -23.98 -5.57
N ARG A 83 11.16 -24.52 -6.77
CA ARG A 83 11.64 -23.86 -7.99
C ARG A 83 10.80 -22.63 -8.35
N LYS A 84 9.48 -22.74 -8.29
CA LYS A 84 8.54 -21.67 -8.62
C LYS A 84 8.73 -20.44 -7.72
N TYR A 85 8.91 -20.66 -6.41
CA TYR A 85 8.95 -19.59 -5.40
C TYR A 85 10.36 -19.24 -4.92
N GLY A 86 11.41 -19.88 -5.47
CA GLY A 86 12.78 -19.62 -5.07
C GLY A 86 13.07 -20.02 -3.64
N ILE A 87 12.59 -21.21 -3.21
CA ILE A 87 12.85 -21.73 -1.87
C ILE A 87 14.14 -22.53 -1.88
N GLY A 88 15.08 -22.19 -0.99
CA GLY A 88 16.37 -22.82 -0.89
C GLY A 88 16.76 -23.21 0.52
N TYR A 89 18.04 -23.52 0.73
CA TYR A 89 18.59 -23.91 2.02
C TYR A 89 19.98 -23.31 2.24
N SER A 90 20.17 -22.64 3.38
CA SER A 90 21.45 -22.03 3.73
C SER A 90 22.45 -23.06 4.25
N PHE A 91 23.67 -22.63 4.47
CA PHE A 91 24.79 -23.49 4.89
C PHE A 91 24.83 -23.66 6.40
N PRO A 92 25.38 -24.79 6.90
CA PRO A 92 25.58 -25.02 8.31
C PRO A 92 26.66 -24.08 8.85
N LYS A 93 26.58 -23.83 10.16
CA LYS A 93 27.62 -23.15 10.90
C LYS A 93 28.80 -24.13 11.11
N GLN A 94 29.98 -23.74 10.68
CA GLN A 94 31.22 -24.51 10.92
C GLN A 94 32.17 -23.68 11.80
N ASN A 95 32.68 -24.28 12.87
CA ASN A 95 33.61 -23.64 13.79
C ASN A 95 33.17 -22.23 14.27
N GLY A 96 31.85 -22.04 14.43
CA GLY A 96 31.29 -20.75 14.83
C GLY A 96 30.93 -19.81 13.69
N LEU A 97 31.38 -20.04 12.47
CA LEU A 97 31.22 -19.19 11.28
C LEU A 97 30.84 -20.02 10.08
N SER A 98 30.33 -19.37 9.03
CA SER A 98 30.16 -19.95 7.71
C SER A 98 30.59 -18.93 6.66
N ASP A 99 31.34 -19.38 5.68
CA ASP A 99 31.73 -18.64 4.49
C ASP A 99 31.48 -19.47 3.20
N ASN A 100 30.65 -20.48 3.31
CA ASN A 100 30.42 -21.44 2.25
C ASN A 100 29.71 -20.81 1.03
N LEU A 101 28.71 -19.95 1.26
CA LEU A 101 28.07 -19.21 0.19
C LEU A 101 29.09 -18.31 -0.52
N ILE A 102 29.89 -17.55 0.26
CA ILE A 102 30.91 -16.66 -0.27
C ILE A 102 31.91 -17.43 -1.14
N LYS A 103 32.38 -18.58 -0.68
CA LYS A 103 33.31 -19.45 -1.42
C LYS A 103 32.72 -19.94 -2.76
N LEU A 104 31.42 -20.20 -2.82
CA LEU A 104 30.74 -20.62 -4.05
C LEU A 104 30.41 -19.46 -4.99
N LEU A 105 30.09 -18.28 -4.42
CA LEU A 105 29.78 -17.09 -5.22
C LEU A 105 31.03 -16.46 -5.84
N THR A 106 32.15 -16.39 -5.10
CA THR A 106 33.37 -15.70 -5.53
C THR A 106 33.84 -16.11 -6.93
N PRO A 107 34.03 -17.41 -7.29
CA PRO A 107 34.48 -17.79 -8.63
C PRO A 107 33.45 -17.46 -9.71
N LYS A 108 32.14 -17.53 -9.41
CA LYS A 108 31.08 -17.17 -10.36
C LYS A 108 31.12 -15.66 -10.67
N LEU A 109 31.22 -14.83 -9.63
CA LEU A 109 31.33 -13.38 -9.77
C LEU A 109 32.62 -12.96 -10.48
N GLN A 110 33.75 -13.59 -10.16
CA GLN A 110 35.01 -13.38 -10.88
C GLN A 110 34.85 -13.65 -12.40
N THR A 111 34.17 -14.72 -12.75
CA THR A 111 33.90 -15.07 -14.15
C THR A 111 33.01 -14.02 -14.83
N ASN A 112 31.95 -13.57 -14.17
CA ASN A 112 31.05 -12.56 -14.72
C ASN A 112 31.76 -11.22 -14.90
N PHE A 113 32.52 -10.76 -13.91
CA PHE A 113 33.25 -9.50 -14.00
C PHE A 113 34.36 -9.50 -15.04
N LYS A 114 35.05 -10.65 -15.24
CA LYS A 114 36.00 -10.83 -16.35
C LYS A 114 35.33 -10.73 -17.71
N LYS A 115 34.13 -11.35 -17.87
CA LYS A 115 33.34 -11.24 -19.11
C LYS A 115 32.86 -9.79 -19.36
N ALA A 116 32.61 -9.03 -18.31
CA ALA A 116 32.26 -7.61 -18.36
C ALA A 116 33.49 -6.68 -18.54
N ASN A 117 34.68 -7.22 -18.85
CA ASN A 117 35.92 -6.46 -19.02
C ASN A 117 36.36 -5.62 -17.81
N VAL A 118 36.00 -6.03 -16.60
CA VAL A 118 36.48 -5.38 -15.37
C VAL A 118 37.96 -5.68 -15.19
N LYS A 119 38.76 -4.66 -14.84
CA LYS A 119 40.20 -4.82 -14.60
C LYS A 119 40.46 -5.78 -13.44
N SER A 120 41.46 -6.68 -13.60
CA SER A 120 41.76 -7.73 -12.61
C SER A 120 42.01 -7.18 -11.19
N GLU A 121 42.60 -6.00 -11.08
CA GLU A 121 42.87 -5.30 -9.80
C GLU A 121 41.60 -4.85 -9.09
N GLU A 122 40.51 -4.64 -9.84
CA GLU A 122 39.23 -4.12 -9.30
C GLU A 122 38.26 -5.24 -8.95
N ILE A 123 38.44 -6.45 -9.50
CA ILE A 123 37.49 -7.57 -9.36
C ILE A 123 37.24 -7.93 -7.91
N GLN A 124 38.32 -8.08 -7.12
CA GLN A 124 38.17 -8.47 -5.71
C GLN A 124 37.35 -7.45 -4.92
N LYS A 125 37.63 -6.17 -5.11
CA LYS A 125 36.87 -5.08 -4.47
C LYS A 125 35.39 -5.04 -4.92
N LYS A 126 35.14 -5.32 -6.21
CA LYS A 126 33.77 -5.42 -6.72
C LYS A 126 33.00 -6.59 -6.10
N ILE A 127 33.62 -7.75 -5.91
CA ILE A 127 33.03 -8.91 -5.24
C ILE A 127 32.65 -8.56 -3.81
N GLU A 128 33.57 -7.99 -3.04
CA GLU A 128 33.32 -7.58 -1.65
C GLU A 128 32.18 -6.56 -1.54
N ASN A 129 32.17 -5.58 -2.43
CA ASN A 129 31.08 -4.59 -2.50
C ASN A 129 29.74 -5.24 -2.88
N ALA A 130 29.71 -6.18 -3.81
CA ALA A 130 28.51 -6.88 -4.22
C ALA A 130 27.94 -7.77 -3.10
N LEU A 131 28.80 -8.53 -2.41
CA LEU A 131 28.42 -9.37 -1.27
C LEU A 131 27.87 -8.53 -0.10
N ARG A 132 28.53 -7.42 0.21
CA ARG A 132 28.07 -6.48 1.25
C ARG A 132 26.80 -5.75 0.83
N GLY A 133 26.77 -5.25 -0.41
CA GLY A 133 25.65 -4.46 -0.95
C GLY A 133 24.36 -5.26 -1.13
N THR A 134 24.41 -6.60 -1.20
CA THR A 134 23.27 -7.51 -1.20
C THR A 134 22.88 -7.99 0.21
N GLY A 135 23.70 -7.68 1.23
CA GLY A 135 23.48 -8.18 2.59
C GLY A 135 23.70 -9.71 2.72
N LEU A 136 24.44 -10.33 1.80
CA LEU A 136 24.79 -11.75 1.86
C LEU A 136 26.00 -12.03 2.73
N SER A 137 26.83 -11.02 2.97
CA SER A 137 27.97 -11.12 3.87
C SER A 137 27.83 -10.19 5.07
N SER A 138 28.38 -10.63 6.19
CA SER A 138 28.64 -9.82 7.39
C SER A 138 30.13 -9.89 7.72
N GLU A 139 30.63 -8.89 8.43
CA GLU A 139 32.01 -8.87 8.89
C GLU A 139 32.09 -9.39 10.33
N TYR A 140 32.99 -10.34 10.56
CA TYR A 140 33.30 -10.84 11.88
C TYR A 140 34.82 -11.03 11.99
N GLN A 141 35.44 -10.44 13.00
CA GLN A 141 36.91 -10.48 13.22
C GLN A 141 37.72 -10.15 11.95
N ASN A 142 37.33 -9.10 11.22
CA ASN A 142 37.92 -8.66 9.94
C ASN A 142 37.86 -9.70 8.80
N GLN A 143 36.95 -10.68 8.90
CA GLN A 143 36.68 -11.66 7.85
C GLN A 143 35.23 -11.58 7.37
N ALA A 144 35.03 -11.68 6.06
CA ALA A 144 33.70 -11.79 5.48
C ALA A 144 33.11 -13.17 5.77
N THR A 145 31.91 -13.20 6.33
CA THR A 145 31.18 -14.42 6.68
C THR A 145 29.78 -14.39 6.07
N ASP A 146 29.19 -15.57 5.80
CA ASP A 146 27.82 -15.67 5.31
C ASP A 146 26.86 -15.01 6.31
N PHE A 147 26.00 -14.12 5.84
CA PHE A 147 24.96 -13.51 6.68
C PHE A 147 23.91 -14.54 7.09
N PHE A 148 23.48 -15.41 6.14
CA PHE A 148 22.53 -16.49 6.39
C PHE A 148 23.28 -17.79 6.64
N PHE A 149 23.67 -18.00 7.87
CA PHE A 149 24.25 -19.26 8.35
C PHE A 149 23.26 -19.98 9.28
N SER A 150 23.57 -21.21 9.70
CA SER A 150 22.77 -21.99 10.65
C SER A 150 21.54 -22.65 10.03
N GLU A 151 21.68 -23.23 8.85
CA GLU A 151 20.75 -24.21 8.30
C GLU A 151 19.29 -23.70 8.24
N ARG A 152 19.09 -22.58 7.54
CA ARG A 152 17.78 -21.97 7.38
C ARG A 152 17.13 -22.34 6.05
N ILE A 153 15.81 -22.48 6.04
CA ILE A 153 15.04 -22.46 4.80
C ILE A 153 15.05 -21.03 4.29
N MET A 154 15.48 -20.86 3.05
CA MET A 154 15.66 -19.56 2.41
C MET A 154 14.51 -19.28 1.46
N PHE A 155 13.79 -18.19 1.70
CA PHE A 155 12.80 -17.64 0.78
C PHE A 155 13.42 -16.48 0.01
N THR A 156 13.48 -16.60 -1.30
CA THR A 156 13.96 -15.53 -2.18
C THR A 156 12.92 -14.43 -2.28
N ILE A 157 13.33 -13.17 -2.04
CA ILE A 157 12.48 -12.01 -2.16
C ILE A 157 12.77 -11.33 -3.51
N TYR A 158 11.70 -11.12 -4.28
CA TYR A 158 11.77 -10.50 -5.60
C TYR A 158 11.19 -9.07 -5.56
N ASP A 159 11.68 -8.21 -6.42
CA ASP A 159 11.00 -6.95 -6.71
C ASP A 159 9.82 -7.17 -7.69
N ALA A 160 9.07 -6.09 -7.97
CA ALA A 160 7.95 -6.17 -8.89
C ALA A 160 8.35 -6.62 -10.33
N SER A 161 9.60 -6.45 -10.71
CA SER A 161 10.14 -6.89 -12.02
C SER A 161 10.75 -8.29 -11.99
N GLU A 162 10.46 -9.08 -10.96
CA GLU A 162 10.94 -10.47 -10.78
C GLU A 162 12.46 -10.59 -10.57
N ARG A 163 13.16 -9.49 -10.22
CA ARG A 163 14.59 -9.53 -9.91
C ARG A 163 14.79 -9.89 -8.44
N THR A 164 15.75 -10.76 -8.16
CA THR A 164 16.13 -11.10 -6.77
C THR A 164 16.75 -9.89 -6.08
N ILE A 165 16.20 -9.52 -4.91
CA ILE A 165 16.64 -8.34 -4.16
C ILE A 165 17.04 -8.63 -2.71
N ALA A 166 16.56 -9.72 -2.13
CA ALA A 166 16.79 -10.07 -0.73
C ALA A 166 16.40 -11.51 -0.41
N PHE A 167 16.57 -11.89 0.84
CA PHE A 167 16.23 -13.21 1.35
C PHE A 167 15.59 -13.13 2.73
N SER A 168 14.71 -14.09 3.03
CA SER A 168 14.20 -14.38 4.36
C SER A 168 14.58 -15.81 4.75
N GLY A 169 15.34 -15.96 5.82
CA GLY A 169 15.81 -17.25 6.31
C GLY A 169 15.01 -17.72 7.51
N ARG A 170 14.15 -18.74 7.38
CA ARG A 170 13.41 -19.36 8.46
C ARG A 170 14.21 -20.48 9.11
N GLN A 171 14.31 -20.47 10.44
CA GLN A 171 14.94 -21.58 11.15
C GLN A 171 14.11 -22.88 11.04
N LEU A 172 14.81 -24.01 11.06
CA LEU A 172 14.20 -25.31 11.27
C LEU A 172 13.80 -25.49 12.74
N PRO A 173 12.86 -26.38 13.08
CA PRO A 173 12.52 -26.68 14.47
C PRO A 173 13.76 -27.05 15.28
N GLY A 174 13.92 -26.39 16.44
CA GLY A 174 15.11 -26.55 17.31
C GLY A 174 16.35 -25.78 16.83
N GLY A 175 16.25 -25.01 15.78
CA GLY A 175 17.34 -24.15 15.28
C GLY A 175 17.53 -22.88 16.14
N PRO A 176 18.59 -22.11 15.87
CA PRO A 176 18.92 -20.91 16.65
C PRO A 176 17.99 -19.75 16.34
N GLU A 177 17.62 -18.99 17.37
CA GLU A 177 16.87 -17.74 17.23
C GLU A 177 17.62 -16.69 16.37
N PRO A 178 16.91 -15.77 15.73
CA PRO A 178 15.44 -15.62 15.67
C PRO A 178 14.79 -16.60 14.68
N LYS A 179 13.47 -16.90 14.86
CA LYS A 179 12.67 -17.76 13.96
C LYS A 179 12.81 -17.36 12.51
N TYR A 180 12.78 -16.07 12.22
CA TYR A 180 13.04 -15.50 10.89
C TYR A 180 14.22 -14.52 10.94
N ARG A 181 15.10 -14.63 9.95
CA ARG A 181 16.21 -13.69 9.72
C ARG A 181 16.09 -13.16 8.31
N ASN A 182 15.85 -11.85 8.18
CA ASN A 182 15.70 -11.20 6.89
C ASN A 182 16.96 -10.42 6.52
N SER A 183 17.22 -10.26 5.22
CA SER A 183 18.29 -9.39 4.73
C SER A 183 18.26 -8.02 5.42
N PRO A 184 19.40 -7.40 5.69
CA PRO A 184 19.46 -6.00 6.08
C PRO A 184 18.93 -5.11 4.95
N ALA A 185 18.58 -3.87 5.25
CA ALA A 185 18.26 -2.89 4.22
C ALA A 185 19.48 -2.62 3.34
N THR A 186 19.27 -2.54 2.03
CA THR A 186 20.31 -2.35 1.02
C THR A 186 19.87 -1.33 -0.04
N GLU A 187 20.73 -1.03 -1.02
CA GLU A 187 20.37 -0.16 -2.15
C GLU A 187 19.23 -0.73 -3.01
N ILE A 188 19.11 -2.08 -3.07
CA ILE A 188 18.08 -2.78 -3.83
C ILE A 188 16.94 -3.33 -2.98
N TYR A 189 17.02 -3.24 -1.66
CA TYR A 189 16.01 -3.79 -0.74
C TYR A 189 15.69 -2.83 0.42
N LYS A 190 14.46 -2.33 0.44
CA LYS A 190 13.90 -1.50 1.51
C LYS A 190 12.69 -2.21 2.11
N LYS A 191 12.82 -2.65 3.38
CA LYS A 191 11.79 -3.47 4.06
C LYS A 191 10.42 -2.82 4.15
N ASP A 192 10.37 -1.50 4.23
CA ASP A 192 9.14 -0.70 4.32
C ASP A 192 8.43 -0.50 2.98
N GLN A 193 9.01 -0.98 1.86
CA GLN A 193 8.50 -0.79 0.51
C GLN A 193 8.33 -2.10 -0.27
N VAL A 194 8.89 -3.21 0.24
CA VAL A 194 8.90 -4.49 -0.44
C VAL A 194 7.90 -5.45 0.19
N LEU A 195 7.08 -6.05 -0.66
CA LEU A 195 6.10 -7.07 -0.29
C LEU A 195 6.47 -8.40 -0.97
N TYR A 196 6.56 -9.46 -0.18
CA TYR A 196 6.72 -10.83 -0.68
C TYR A 196 5.49 -11.24 -1.49
N GLY A 197 5.69 -11.85 -2.63
CA GLY A 197 4.62 -12.30 -3.51
C GLY A 197 4.07 -11.25 -4.48
N LEU A 198 4.46 -9.97 -4.36
CA LEU A 198 3.95 -8.90 -5.22
C LEU A 198 4.25 -9.14 -6.72
N ASN A 199 5.42 -9.68 -7.04
CA ASN A 199 5.82 -10.02 -8.40
C ASN A 199 4.88 -11.02 -9.07
N TRP A 200 4.33 -11.98 -8.31
CA TRP A 200 3.36 -12.97 -8.81
C TRP A 200 1.93 -12.43 -8.77
N ALA A 201 1.55 -11.77 -7.65
CA ALA A 201 0.20 -11.30 -7.40
C ALA A 201 -0.27 -10.20 -8.36
N LYS A 202 0.61 -9.26 -8.73
CA LYS A 202 0.28 -8.06 -9.52
C LYS A 202 -0.41 -8.37 -10.85
N LYS A 203 -0.11 -9.52 -11.46
CA LYS A 203 -0.70 -9.96 -12.72
C LYS A 203 -2.21 -10.26 -12.60
N ASN A 204 -2.65 -10.60 -11.40
CA ASN A 204 -4.02 -10.99 -11.09
C ASN A 204 -4.84 -9.87 -10.45
N PHE A 205 -4.21 -8.82 -9.93
CA PHE A 205 -4.93 -7.73 -9.23
C PHE A 205 -6.00 -7.06 -10.08
N ALA A 206 -5.69 -6.79 -11.36
CA ALA A 206 -6.65 -6.15 -12.26
C ALA A 206 -7.87 -7.03 -12.56
N LYS A 207 -7.71 -8.36 -12.57
CA LYS A 207 -8.78 -9.33 -12.81
C LYS A 207 -9.67 -9.50 -11.58
N GLU A 208 -9.04 -9.64 -10.41
CA GLU A 208 -9.73 -9.94 -9.15
C GLU A 208 -10.23 -8.68 -8.44
N ASP A 209 -9.72 -7.50 -8.83
CA ASP A 209 -9.92 -6.21 -8.16
C ASP A 209 -9.88 -6.34 -6.63
N ARG A 210 -8.91 -7.11 -6.15
CA ARG A 210 -8.73 -7.42 -4.73
C ARG A 210 -7.29 -7.77 -4.44
N ILE A 211 -6.85 -7.48 -3.22
CA ILE A 211 -5.53 -7.82 -2.69
C ILE A 211 -5.73 -8.57 -1.37
N ILE A 212 -5.00 -9.66 -1.17
CA ILE A 212 -4.95 -10.36 0.11
C ILE A 212 -3.63 -10.02 0.80
N ILE A 213 -3.68 -9.63 2.08
CA ILE A 213 -2.51 -9.30 2.88
C ILE A 213 -2.38 -10.34 3.99
N CYS A 214 -1.25 -11.09 3.96
CA CYS A 214 -0.92 -12.16 4.93
C CYS A 214 0.27 -11.73 5.80
N GLU A 215 0.64 -12.57 6.79
CA GLU A 215 1.78 -12.32 7.67
C GLU A 215 3.08 -12.90 7.12
N GLY A 216 3.04 -14.10 6.54
CA GLY A 216 4.23 -14.87 6.22
C GLY A 216 4.34 -15.37 4.78
N GLN A 217 5.53 -15.91 4.46
CA GLN A 217 5.84 -16.40 3.13
C GLN A 217 5.06 -17.67 2.77
N LEU A 218 4.85 -18.59 3.71
CA LEU A 218 4.09 -19.81 3.46
C LEU A 218 2.61 -19.52 3.25
N ASP A 219 2.07 -18.50 3.92
CA ASP A 219 0.69 -18.06 3.74
C ASP A 219 0.47 -17.53 2.32
N VAL A 220 1.38 -16.67 1.85
CA VAL A 220 1.37 -16.18 0.47
C VAL A 220 1.44 -17.34 -0.52
N ILE A 221 2.33 -18.31 -0.29
CA ILE A 221 2.46 -19.48 -1.17
C ILE A 221 1.15 -20.29 -1.18
N ALA A 222 0.49 -20.48 -0.03
CA ALA A 222 -0.80 -21.19 0.02
C ALA A 222 -1.84 -20.52 -0.88
N PHE A 223 -1.97 -19.22 -0.84
CA PHE A 223 -2.86 -18.47 -1.73
C PHE A 223 -2.44 -18.52 -3.20
N HIS A 224 -1.13 -18.54 -3.50
CA HIS A 224 -0.65 -18.65 -4.88
C HIS A 224 -0.77 -20.06 -5.48
N GLU A 225 -0.96 -21.07 -4.64
CA GLU A 225 -1.30 -22.44 -5.04
C GLU A 225 -2.81 -22.68 -5.11
N SER A 226 -3.63 -21.76 -4.58
CA SER A 226 -5.07 -21.69 -4.77
C SER A 226 -5.43 -20.90 -6.04
N GLU A 227 -6.71 -20.78 -6.36
CA GLU A 227 -7.19 -19.97 -7.48
C GLU A 227 -7.07 -18.45 -7.23
N LEU A 228 -6.84 -18.04 -5.96
CA LEU A 228 -6.82 -16.64 -5.55
C LEU A 228 -5.47 -15.92 -5.74
N GLY A 229 -4.46 -16.42 -6.32
CA GLY A 229 -3.09 -15.92 -6.57
C GLY A 229 -2.83 -14.40 -6.45
N ILE A 230 -3.41 -13.73 -5.44
CA ILE A 230 -3.40 -12.27 -5.22
C ILE A 230 -2.86 -11.89 -3.81
N ALA A 231 -2.19 -12.82 -3.13
CA ALA A 231 -1.70 -12.59 -1.79
C ALA A 231 -0.29 -11.99 -1.76
N VAL A 232 -0.07 -11.14 -0.76
CA VAL A 232 1.23 -10.53 -0.46
C VAL A 232 1.47 -10.49 1.04
N ALA A 233 2.74 -10.43 1.48
CA ALA A 233 3.10 -10.27 2.88
C ALA A 233 4.26 -9.29 3.07
N PRO A 234 4.39 -8.61 4.21
CA PRO A 234 5.57 -7.83 4.54
C PRO A 234 6.77 -8.76 4.78
N CYS A 235 7.98 -8.23 4.60
CA CYS A 235 9.21 -9.00 4.71
C CYS A 235 9.88 -8.83 6.08
N GLY A 236 9.28 -9.40 7.14
CA GLY A 236 9.84 -9.39 8.50
C GLY A 236 9.78 -8.03 9.21
N THR A 237 8.82 -7.22 8.83
CA THR A 237 8.39 -6.00 9.54
C THR A 237 6.88 -6.01 9.59
N ALA A 238 6.27 -5.22 10.47
CA ALA A 238 4.84 -4.94 10.36
C ALA A 238 4.54 -4.26 9.01
N ILE A 239 3.29 -4.42 8.55
CA ILE A 239 2.81 -3.66 7.39
C ILE A 239 3.00 -2.14 7.65
N THR A 240 3.41 -1.40 6.63
CA THR A 240 3.68 0.04 6.71
C THR A 240 2.76 0.83 5.79
N GLU A 241 2.67 2.13 6.00
CA GLU A 241 1.91 3.01 5.10
C GLU A 241 2.46 3.00 3.67
N ASN A 242 3.79 2.84 3.49
CA ASN A 242 4.39 2.71 2.16
C ASN A 242 3.93 1.44 1.43
N HIS A 243 3.78 0.33 2.17
CA HIS A 243 3.18 -0.89 1.63
C HIS A 243 1.74 -0.65 1.17
N ILE A 244 0.93 0.00 2.02
CA ILE A 244 -0.47 0.31 1.72
C ILE A 244 -0.59 1.24 0.51
N LYS A 245 0.17 2.33 0.46
CA LYS A 245 0.21 3.25 -0.70
C LYS A 245 0.53 2.52 -2.00
N LYS A 246 1.51 1.62 -1.94
CA LYS A 246 1.90 0.80 -3.10
C LYS A 246 0.77 -0.12 -3.56
N LEU A 247 0.10 -0.81 -2.63
CA LEU A 247 -1.00 -1.72 -2.93
C LEU A 247 -2.24 -0.97 -3.43
N ALA A 248 -2.55 0.20 -2.86
CA ALA A 248 -3.68 1.04 -3.24
C ALA A 248 -3.62 1.55 -4.70
N ASN A 249 -2.43 1.52 -5.33
CA ASN A 249 -2.28 1.80 -6.76
C ASN A 249 -2.75 0.63 -7.65
N TYR A 250 -2.92 -0.58 -7.09
CA TYR A 250 -3.39 -1.74 -7.83
C TYR A 250 -4.88 -2.00 -7.58
N SER A 251 -5.34 -1.93 -6.32
CA SER A 251 -6.75 -2.05 -5.95
C SER A 251 -6.99 -1.38 -4.61
N LYS A 252 -8.19 -0.82 -4.42
CA LYS A 252 -8.68 -0.29 -3.14
C LYS A 252 -9.29 -1.39 -2.26
N ASN A 253 -9.65 -2.53 -2.84
CA ASN A 253 -10.26 -3.66 -2.17
C ASN A 253 -9.18 -4.54 -1.53
N MET A 254 -9.08 -4.51 -0.20
CA MET A 254 -8.08 -5.27 0.55
C MET A 254 -8.74 -6.26 1.50
N THR A 255 -8.26 -7.50 1.48
CA THR A 255 -8.66 -8.51 2.47
C THR A 255 -7.47 -8.86 3.35
N ILE A 256 -7.61 -8.64 4.65
CA ILE A 256 -6.59 -8.99 5.64
C ILE A 256 -6.83 -10.44 6.06
N CYS A 257 -5.82 -11.28 5.96
CA CYS A 257 -5.84 -12.67 6.40
C CYS A 257 -4.61 -12.94 7.25
N PHE A 258 -4.67 -12.49 8.50
CA PHE A 258 -3.63 -12.66 9.51
C PHE A 258 -3.97 -13.83 10.43
N ASP A 259 -2.97 -14.29 11.20
CA ASP A 259 -3.14 -15.33 12.18
C ASP A 259 -4.22 -14.96 13.21
N SER A 260 -4.96 -15.94 13.72
CA SER A 260 -6.05 -15.70 14.67
C SER A 260 -5.57 -15.36 16.09
N ASP A 261 -4.25 -15.28 16.30
CA ASP A 261 -3.64 -14.96 17.58
C ASP A 261 -3.78 -13.45 17.97
N PRO A 262 -3.51 -13.08 19.23
CA PRO A 262 -3.61 -11.67 19.66
C PRO A 262 -2.68 -10.71 18.89
N ALA A 263 -1.54 -11.20 18.38
CA ALA A 263 -0.61 -10.36 17.62
C ALA A 263 -1.19 -10.01 16.24
N GLY A 264 -1.74 -11.01 15.52
CA GLY A 264 -2.43 -10.82 14.24
C GLY A 264 -3.66 -9.92 14.37
N GLN A 265 -4.47 -10.10 15.44
CA GLN A 265 -5.61 -9.21 15.72
C GLN A 265 -5.16 -7.76 15.96
N ASN A 266 -4.08 -7.54 16.70
CA ASN A 266 -3.54 -6.20 16.94
C ASN A 266 -2.93 -5.59 15.68
N ALA A 267 -2.31 -6.39 14.82
CA ALA A 267 -1.82 -5.95 13.52
C ALA A 267 -2.98 -5.54 12.61
N THR A 268 -4.07 -6.31 12.59
CA THR A 268 -5.31 -6.00 11.84
C THR A 268 -5.91 -4.68 12.27
N LYS A 269 -6.01 -4.39 13.58
CA LYS A 269 -6.58 -3.12 14.09
C LYS A 269 -5.86 -1.88 13.57
N LYS A 270 -4.56 -1.97 13.25
CA LYS A 270 -3.78 -0.85 12.72
C LYS A 270 -4.25 -0.35 11.36
N PHE A 271 -4.98 -1.16 10.61
CA PHE A 271 -5.48 -0.76 9.29
C PHE A 271 -6.51 0.37 9.35
N ALA A 272 -7.17 0.59 10.51
CA ALA A 272 -8.11 1.69 10.71
C ALA A 272 -7.51 3.07 10.38
N GLN A 273 -6.20 3.27 10.62
CA GLN A 273 -5.53 4.53 10.32
C GLN A 273 -5.33 4.78 8.82
N TRP A 274 -5.44 3.75 7.99
CA TRP A 274 -5.22 3.83 6.54
C TRP A 274 -6.50 3.72 5.72
N GLU A 275 -7.58 3.16 6.29
CA GLU A 275 -8.86 2.95 5.63
C GLU A 275 -9.39 4.24 5.02
N GLU A 276 -9.61 5.27 5.83
CA GLU A 276 -10.05 6.60 5.38
C GLU A 276 -8.97 7.32 4.56
N ARG A 277 -7.71 7.33 5.06
CA ARG A 277 -6.62 8.11 4.45
C ARG A 277 -6.34 7.73 2.99
N HIS A 278 -6.54 6.46 2.65
CA HIS A 278 -6.25 5.91 1.33
C HIS A 278 -7.50 5.44 0.57
N ASP A 279 -8.69 5.73 1.11
CA ASP A 279 -9.97 5.35 0.52
C ASP A 279 -10.02 3.84 0.21
N LEU A 280 -9.82 3.02 1.27
CA LEU A 280 -9.72 1.57 1.14
C LEU A 280 -11.02 0.89 1.55
N GLN A 281 -11.38 -0.14 0.81
CA GLN A 281 -12.46 -1.08 1.15
C GLN A 281 -11.85 -2.33 1.80
N ILE A 282 -11.81 -2.35 3.13
CA ILE A 282 -11.13 -3.40 3.87
C ILE A 282 -12.11 -4.46 4.35
N LYS A 283 -11.73 -5.73 4.16
CA LYS A 283 -12.38 -6.91 4.75
C LYS A 283 -11.38 -7.71 5.57
N VAL A 284 -11.86 -8.51 6.50
CA VAL A 284 -11.06 -9.42 7.30
C VAL A 284 -11.55 -10.85 7.08
N ALA A 285 -10.64 -11.70 6.64
CA ALA A 285 -10.83 -13.14 6.54
C ALA A 285 -10.38 -13.75 7.87
N THR A 286 -11.34 -14.21 8.67
CA THR A 286 -11.06 -14.77 10.00
C THR A 286 -10.82 -16.27 9.89
N LEU A 287 -9.62 -16.70 10.26
CA LEU A 287 -9.23 -18.11 10.31
C LEU A 287 -9.76 -18.77 11.61
N PRO A 288 -10.01 -20.08 11.59
CA PRO A 288 -10.25 -20.85 12.81
C PRO A 288 -9.09 -20.71 13.80
N GLU A 289 -9.39 -20.84 15.09
CA GLU A 289 -8.38 -20.69 16.15
C GLU A 289 -7.20 -21.66 15.95
N GLY A 290 -5.99 -21.10 16.06
CA GLY A 290 -4.73 -21.85 15.94
C GLY A 290 -4.32 -22.22 14.52
N LYS A 291 -5.05 -21.78 13.49
CA LYS A 291 -4.69 -22.01 12.08
C LYS A 291 -4.07 -20.76 11.45
N ASP A 292 -3.12 -21.03 10.53
CA ASP A 292 -2.58 -20.06 9.57
C ASP A 292 -2.94 -20.48 8.13
N PRO A 293 -2.83 -19.59 7.12
CA PRO A 293 -3.12 -19.95 5.74
C PRO A 293 -2.22 -21.08 5.20
N GLY A 294 -0.98 -21.18 5.69
CA GLY A 294 -0.05 -22.26 5.34
C GLY A 294 -0.52 -23.65 5.77
N ASP A 295 -1.35 -23.76 6.82
CA ASP A 295 -1.91 -25.06 7.26
C ASP A 295 -2.84 -25.66 6.19
N TYR A 296 -3.56 -24.83 5.43
CA TYR A 296 -4.44 -25.29 4.34
C TYR A 296 -3.64 -25.87 3.16
N LEU A 297 -2.41 -25.43 2.96
CA LEU A 297 -1.49 -26.07 2.02
C LEU A 297 -1.09 -27.46 2.51
N THR A 298 -0.77 -27.58 3.80
CA THR A 298 -0.44 -28.86 4.45
C THR A 298 -1.59 -29.85 4.37
N GLU A 299 -2.80 -29.40 4.64
CA GLU A 299 -4.03 -30.19 4.63
C GLU A 299 -4.54 -30.48 3.20
N LYS A 300 -3.94 -29.88 2.17
CA LYS A 300 -4.39 -29.94 0.76
C LYS A 300 -5.84 -29.48 0.59
N ASN A 301 -6.27 -28.51 1.38
CA ASN A 301 -7.64 -28.00 1.42
C ASN A 301 -7.70 -26.51 1.05
N LEU A 302 -7.14 -26.16 -0.09
CA LEU A 302 -7.06 -24.77 -0.56
C LEU A 302 -8.44 -24.17 -0.86
N THR A 303 -9.43 -24.99 -1.24
CA THR A 303 -10.81 -24.54 -1.44
C THR A 303 -11.43 -24.00 -0.15
N ALA A 304 -11.12 -24.57 1.01
CA ALA A 304 -11.58 -24.03 2.28
C ALA A 304 -10.96 -22.65 2.56
N LEU A 305 -9.69 -22.45 2.23
CA LEU A 305 -9.02 -21.15 2.36
C LEU A 305 -9.69 -20.11 1.44
N GLU A 306 -10.05 -20.47 0.21
CA GLU A 306 -10.79 -19.60 -0.72
C GLU A 306 -12.16 -19.20 -0.17
N ASN A 307 -12.89 -20.14 0.43
CA ASN A 307 -14.19 -19.87 1.02
C ASN A 307 -14.09 -18.91 2.20
N ILE A 308 -13.08 -19.04 3.07
CA ILE A 308 -12.82 -18.10 4.15
C ILE A 308 -12.63 -16.66 3.61
N VAL A 309 -11.92 -16.50 2.51
CA VAL A 309 -11.74 -15.19 1.88
C VAL A 309 -13.05 -14.68 1.25
N ARG A 310 -13.85 -15.55 0.64
CA ARG A 310 -15.17 -15.17 0.08
C ARG A 310 -16.13 -14.70 1.18
N GLU A 311 -16.09 -15.34 2.35
CA GLU A 311 -16.92 -15.04 3.52
C GLU A 311 -16.33 -13.92 4.42
N SER A 312 -15.29 -13.23 3.95
CA SER A 312 -14.62 -12.18 4.71
C SER A 312 -15.58 -11.07 5.16
N THR A 313 -15.42 -10.65 6.39
CA THR A 313 -16.28 -9.67 7.08
C THR A 313 -15.78 -8.23 6.79
N PRO A 314 -16.66 -7.24 6.54
CA PRO A 314 -16.29 -5.83 6.48
C PRO A 314 -15.51 -5.41 7.73
N PHE A 315 -14.49 -4.56 7.57
CA PHE A 315 -13.54 -4.26 8.65
C PHE A 315 -14.19 -3.64 9.89
N LEU A 316 -15.12 -2.68 9.71
CA LEU A 316 -15.84 -2.09 10.84
C LEU A 316 -16.65 -3.14 11.61
N ARG A 317 -17.35 -4.04 10.90
CA ARG A 317 -18.09 -5.14 11.53
C ARG A 317 -17.16 -6.08 12.31
N TRP A 318 -16.01 -6.42 11.73
CA TRP A 318 -15.00 -7.23 12.42
C TRP A 318 -14.49 -6.52 13.69
N ARG A 319 -14.24 -5.21 13.64
CA ARG A 319 -13.84 -4.42 14.84
C ARG A 319 -14.90 -4.46 15.93
N ILE A 320 -16.17 -4.29 15.57
CA ILE A 320 -17.31 -4.37 16.51
C ILE A 320 -17.35 -5.78 17.13
N ASN A 321 -17.32 -6.84 16.32
CA ASN A 321 -17.34 -8.21 16.79
C ASN A 321 -16.17 -8.52 17.73
N ASN A 322 -15.00 -7.99 17.45
CA ASN A 322 -13.82 -8.15 18.27
C ASN A 322 -13.97 -7.47 19.65
N VAL A 323 -14.63 -6.31 19.72
CA VAL A 323 -14.98 -5.66 21.01
C VAL A 323 -15.97 -6.52 21.78
N ILE A 324 -17.04 -7.01 21.12
CA ILE A 324 -18.07 -7.84 21.75
C ILE A 324 -17.44 -9.11 22.34
N SER A 325 -16.62 -9.81 21.56
CA SER A 325 -15.99 -11.06 21.98
C SER A 325 -14.99 -10.89 23.12
N ASN A 326 -14.23 -9.78 23.13
CA ASN A 326 -13.24 -9.53 24.18
C ASN A 326 -13.86 -9.11 25.50
N GLU A 327 -14.91 -8.27 25.47
CA GLU A 327 -15.59 -7.79 26.68
C GLU A 327 -16.57 -8.82 27.25
N ASN A 328 -17.12 -9.68 26.39
CA ASN A 328 -18.07 -10.76 26.72
C ASN A 328 -19.11 -10.36 27.79
N PRO A 329 -19.92 -9.29 27.57
CA PRO A 329 -20.75 -8.67 28.58
C PRO A 329 -21.88 -9.61 29.04
N GLN A 330 -22.02 -9.79 30.36
CA GLN A 330 -23.02 -10.68 30.97
C GLN A 330 -24.19 -9.91 31.57
N THR A 331 -23.96 -8.69 32.07
CA THR A 331 -24.98 -7.85 32.68
C THR A 331 -25.54 -6.81 31.70
N ILE A 332 -26.69 -6.22 32.03
CA ILE A 332 -27.30 -5.15 31.21
C ILE A 332 -26.36 -3.93 31.15
N GLU A 333 -25.75 -3.60 32.26
CA GLU A 333 -24.82 -2.47 32.37
C GLU A 333 -23.57 -2.67 31.50
N GLU A 334 -22.99 -3.87 31.54
CA GLU A 334 -21.86 -4.25 30.68
C GLU A 334 -22.26 -4.21 29.21
N ARG A 335 -23.43 -4.72 28.83
CA ARG A 335 -23.95 -4.64 27.44
C ARG A 335 -24.08 -3.20 26.97
N VAL A 336 -24.63 -2.31 27.79
CA VAL A 336 -24.77 -0.87 27.47
C VAL A 336 -23.39 -0.20 27.35
N GLN A 337 -22.44 -0.56 28.20
CA GLN A 337 -21.07 -0.04 28.13
C GLN A 337 -20.35 -0.51 26.89
N THR A 338 -20.37 -1.82 26.58
CA THR A 338 -19.75 -2.40 25.38
C THR A 338 -20.41 -1.86 24.10
N ALA A 339 -21.74 -1.76 24.07
CA ALA A 339 -22.46 -1.12 22.95
C ALA A 339 -22.01 0.33 22.74
N SER A 340 -21.72 1.06 23.81
CA SER A 340 -21.20 2.44 23.71
C SER A 340 -19.81 2.51 23.12
N ALA A 341 -18.93 1.55 23.43
CA ALA A 341 -17.62 1.44 22.81
C ALA A 341 -17.75 1.09 21.30
N CYS A 342 -18.71 0.23 20.93
CA CYS A 342 -19.01 -0.07 19.53
C CYS A 342 -19.53 1.15 18.76
N LEU A 343 -20.43 1.97 19.39
CA LEU A 343 -20.91 3.22 18.79
C LEU A 343 -19.77 4.22 18.50
N GLN A 344 -18.74 4.24 19.35
CA GLN A 344 -17.56 5.07 19.07
C GLN A 344 -16.83 4.62 17.80
N LEU A 345 -16.71 3.30 17.55
CA LEU A 345 -16.13 2.78 16.31
C LEU A 345 -16.94 3.17 15.07
N VAL A 346 -18.28 3.13 15.19
CA VAL A 346 -19.19 3.56 14.12
C VAL A 346 -19.01 5.05 13.82
N LYS A 347 -18.97 5.89 14.88
CA LYS A 347 -18.75 7.33 14.73
C LYS A 347 -17.44 7.68 14.04
N ASP A 348 -16.37 6.94 14.37
CA ASP A 348 -15.04 7.17 13.81
C ASP A 348 -14.88 6.62 12.38
N HIS A 349 -15.91 5.96 11.83
CA HIS A 349 -15.92 5.46 10.46
C HIS A 349 -16.30 6.57 9.48
N HIS A 350 -15.56 6.69 8.38
CA HIS A 350 -15.68 7.80 7.42
C HIS A 350 -16.97 7.80 6.59
N GLU A 351 -17.58 6.63 6.34
CA GLU A 351 -18.80 6.50 5.53
C GLU A 351 -20.07 6.59 6.40
N GLU A 352 -20.56 7.79 6.58
CA GLU A 352 -21.74 8.07 7.45
C GLU A 352 -23.02 7.32 7.04
N MET A 353 -23.16 6.98 5.75
CA MET A 353 -24.34 6.28 5.25
C MET A 353 -24.53 4.88 5.86
N PHE A 354 -23.48 4.24 6.35
CA PHE A 354 -23.55 2.92 6.99
C PHE A 354 -23.82 3.02 8.50
N HIS A 355 -23.76 4.21 9.10
CA HIS A 355 -23.84 4.34 10.55
C HIS A 355 -25.16 3.78 11.12
N ASP A 356 -26.29 4.05 10.48
CA ASP A 356 -27.60 3.56 10.94
C ASP A 356 -27.69 2.03 10.90
N ASP A 357 -27.15 1.41 9.84
CA ASP A 357 -27.12 -0.05 9.71
C ASP A 357 -26.27 -0.69 10.80
N TYR A 358 -25.11 -0.09 11.12
CA TYR A 358 -24.26 -0.56 12.20
C TYR A 358 -24.86 -0.31 13.59
N ILE A 359 -25.60 0.80 13.80
CA ILE A 359 -26.34 1.03 15.05
C ILE A 359 -27.42 -0.04 15.21
N ASN A 360 -28.15 -0.40 14.14
CA ASN A 360 -29.12 -1.49 14.13
C ASN A 360 -28.45 -2.84 14.44
N TYR A 361 -27.29 -3.09 13.83
CA TYR A 361 -26.50 -4.30 14.10
C TYR A 361 -26.12 -4.40 15.57
N ILE A 362 -25.59 -3.33 16.19
CA ILE A 362 -25.24 -3.27 17.62
C ILE A 362 -26.48 -3.47 18.49
N ALA A 363 -27.61 -2.85 18.14
CA ALA A 363 -28.87 -3.00 18.86
C ALA A 363 -29.30 -4.48 18.90
N SER A 364 -29.18 -5.16 17.77
CA SER A 364 -29.55 -6.59 17.65
C SER A 364 -28.62 -7.51 18.46
N GLU A 365 -27.29 -7.26 18.40
CA GLU A 365 -26.30 -8.09 19.12
C GLU A 365 -26.44 -8.01 20.64
N PHE A 366 -26.87 -6.86 21.17
CA PHE A 366 -27.00 -6.66 22.60
C PHE A 366 -28.43 -6.74 23.12
N ASP A 367 -29.41 -6.98 22.25
CA ASP A 367 -30.85 -6.92 22.59
C ASP A 367 -31.22 -5.58 23.29
N LEU A 368 -30.77 -4.48 22.67
CA LEU A 368 -31.01 -3.11 23.15
C LEU A 368 -31.91 -2.34 22.17
N PRO A 369 -32.75 -1.38 22.70
CA PRO A 369 -33.57 -0.55 21.82
C PRO A 369 -32.74 0.31 20.88
N TYR A 370 -32.98 0.21 19.56
CA TYR A 370 -32.34 1.07 18.55
C TYR A 370 -32.44 2.56 18.88
N SER A 371 -33.65 3.04 19.32
CA SER A 371 -33.87 4.45 19.62
C SER A 371 -32.92 4.98 20.69
N GLY A 372 -32.65 4.21 21.75
CA GLY A 372 -31.72 4.56 22.80
C GLY A 372 -30.28 4.66 22.35
N LEU A 373 -29.84 3.69 21.49
CA LEU A 373 -28.50 3.70 20.89
C LEU A 373 -28.34 4.84 19.89
N ARG A 374 -29.37 5.13 19.08
CA ARG A 374 -29.37 6.26 18.15
C ARG A 374 -29.27 7.60 18.88
N GLU A 375 -30.03 7.81 19.95
CA GLU A 375 -29.91 9.02 20.79
C GLU A 375 -28.50 9.16 21.35
N LYS A 376 -27.95 8.08 21.89
CA LYS A 376 -26.58 8.08 22.43
C LYS A 376 -25.53 8.38 21.34
N TYR A 377 -25.69 7.83 20.15
CA TYR A 377 -24.84 8.14 19.00
C TYR A 377 -24.90 9.63 18.64
N GLU A 378 -26.10 10.24 18.59
CA GLU A 378 -26.25 11.68 18.34
C GLU A 378 -25.54 12.55 19.38
N ILE A 379 -25.59 12.15 20.66
CA ILE A 379 -24.88 12.84 21.76
C ILE A 379 -23.35 12.73 21.51
N LEU A 380 -22.84 11.53 21.18
CA LEU A 380 -21.43 11.32 20.87
C LEU A 380 -20.98 12.17 19.68
N ASN A 381 -21.82 12.29 18.66
CA ASN A 381 -21.51 13.06 17.44
C ASN A 381 -21.49 14.57 17.69
N LYS A 382 -22.37 15.08 18.58
CA LYS A 382 -22.43 16.50 18.96
C LYS A 382 -21.26 16.93 19.86
N SER A 383 -20.70 16.03 20.66
CA SER A 383 -19.68 16.34 21.66
C SER A 383 -18.28 16.65 21.09
N GLN A 384 -18.05 16.40 19.80
CA GLN A 384 -16.75 16.63 19.12
C GLN A 384 -16.76 17.73 18.05
N LYS A 385 -17.81 18.55 17.92
CA LYS A 385 -17.61 19.79 17.16
C LYS A 385 -16.50 20.58 17.88
N PRO A 386 -15.35 20.85 17.23
CA PRO A 386 -14.27 21.55 17.90
C PRO A 386 -14.83 22.85 18.44
N LYS A 387 -14.72 23.08 19.75
CA LYS A 387 -14.74 24.43 20.29
C LYS A 387 -13.60 25.12 19.58
N VAL A 388 -13.91 25.92 18.57
CA VAL A 388 -12.97 26.86 17.97
C VAL A 388 -12.31 27.56 19.14
N SER A 389 -11.03 27.29 19.36
CA SER A 389 -10.26 27.80 20.46
C SER A 389 -10.39 29.33 20.46
N GLN A 390 -11.03 29.88 21.49
CA GLN A 390 -11.11 31.34 21.77
C GLN A 390 -9.75 31.93 22.16
N TRP A 391 -8.66 31.24 21.88
CA TRP A 391 -7.31 31.68 22.18
C TRP A 391 -6.64 32.16 20.90
N GLN A 392 -6.92 33.43 20.56
CA GLN A 392 -6.11 34.40 19.82
C GLN A 392 -6.99 35.52 19.23
N ARG A 393 -7.73 36.20 20.11
CA ARG A 393 -8.27 37.54 19.80
C ARG A 393 -7.49 38.54 20.60
N THR A 394 -6.71 39.40 19.98
CA THR A 394 -6.08 40.54 20.62
C THR A 394 -7.17 41.55 21.05
N PRO A 395 -6.97 42.30 22.15
CA PRO A 395 -8.02 43.23 22.70
C PRO A 395 -8.47 44.35 21.77
N GLN A 396 -7.86 44.50 20.61
CA GLN A 396 -8.26 45.54 19.64
C GLN A 396 -9.41 45.12 18.69
N GLN A 397 -9.67 43.83 18.50
CA GLN A 397 -10.77 43.36 17.64
C GLN A 397 -12.11 43.23 18.33
N ALA A 398 -12.13 43.31 19.67
CA ALA A 398 -13.37 43.25 20.48
C ALA A 398 -14.15 44.57 20.55
N LYS A 399 -13.58 45.69 20.08
CA LYS A 399 -14.26 47.03 20.12
C LYS A 399 -15.02 47.40 18.85
N GLU A 400 -14.74 46.70 17.72
CA GLU A 400 -15.40 47.00 16.44
C GLU A 400 -16.72 46.22 16.21
N GLU A 401 -16.92 45.08 16.92
CA GLU A 401 -18.13 44.24 16.77
C GLU A 401 -19.31 44.65 17.68
N SER A 402 -19.14 45.60 18.57
CA SER A 402 -20.23 46.03 19.50
C SER A 402 -21.11 47.16 18.95
N GLN A 403 -20.89 47.65 17.73
CA GLN A 403 -21.68 48.73 17.15
C GLN A 403 -22.56 48.34 15.95
N SER A 404 -22.61 47.05 15.54
CA SER A 404 -23.45 46.64 14.40
C SER A 404 -24.48 45.54 14.71
N LYS A 405 -25.02 45.48 15.96
CA LYS A 405 -26.15 44.62 16.28
C LYS A 405 -27.37 45.46 16.62
N ASN A 406 -28.00 45.99 15.60
CA ASN A 406 -29.46 46.25 15.62
C ASN A 406 -29.97 46.30 14.19
N THR A 407 -31.08 45.58 13.97
CA THR A 407 -31.92 45.42 12.76
C THR A 407 -31.43 44.33 11.80
N GLU A 408 -32.12 43.21 11.74
CA GLU A 408 -33.28 42.85 10.95
C GLU A 408 -33.62 41.34 11.05
N LYS A 409 -34.93 41.07 11.06
CA LYS A 409 -35.54 39.74 11.16
C LYS A 409 -35.55 39.00 9.82
N SER A 410 -35.14 37.71 9.88
CA SER A 410 -35.70 36.54 9.18
C SER A 410 -36.28 36.62 7.77
N GLN A 411 -35.61 35.94 6.81
CA GLN A 411 -36.26 35.10 5.78
C GLN A 411 -35.28 34.00 5.31
N PRO A 412 -35.75 32.83 4.77
CA PRO A 412 -34.91 31.67 4.48
C PRO A 412 -34.02 31.89 3.27
N ASN A 413 -32.72 31.74 3.46
CA ASN A 413 -31.70 32.03 2.49
C ASN A 413 -31.48 30.84 1.56
N THR A 414 -31.88 30.96 0.29
CA THR A 414 -31.34 30.19 -0.85
C THR A 414 -29.93 30.74 -1.11
N GLY A 415 -28.92 30.09 -0.49
CA GLY A 415 -27.58 30.65 -0.42
C GLY A 415 -26.83 30.62 -1.73
N VAL A 416 -26.53 31.81 -2.26
CA VAL A 416 -25.42 32.03 -3.23
C VAL A 416 -24.11 31.83 -2.46
N ARG A 417 -23.33 30.81 -2.82
CA ARG A 417 -22.00 30.58 -2.25
C ARG A 417 -20.98 31.41 -3.02
N ASP A 418 -20.31 32.34 -2.36
CA ASP A 418 -19.24 33.16 -2.97
C ASP A 418 -17.85 32.50 -2.89
N THR A 419 -17.70 31.37 -2.19
CA THR A 419 -16.44 30.62 -2.08
C THR A 419 -16.58 29.25 -2.76
N PRO A 420 -15.74 28.96 -3.78
CA PRO A 420 -15.78 27.66 -4.47
C PRO A 420 -15.33 26.52 -3.56
N SER A 421 -15.96 25.35 -3.74
CA SER A 421 -15.52 24.10 -3.14
C SER A 421 -14.16 23.66 -3.73
N VAL A 422 -13.49 22.70 -3.08
CA VAL A 422 -12.22 22.14 -3.58
C VAL A 422 -12.39 21.54 -4.96
N LEU A 423 -13.53 20.89 -5.24
CA LEU A 423 -13.87 20.29 -6.53
C LEU A 423 -14.02 21.36 -7.63
N GLU A 424 -14.78 22.41 -7.36
CA GLU A 424 -14.99 23.53 -8.29
C GLU A 424 -13.68 24.26 -8.60
N LEU A 425 -12.80 24.46 -7.60
CA LEU A 425 -11.48 25.04 -7.79
C LEU A 425 -10.58 24.15 -8.64
N ASN A 426 -10.63 22.84 -8.49
CA ASN A 426 -9.86 21.90 -9.31
C ASN A 426 -10.31 21.93 -10.78
N ILE A 427 -11.63 21.93 -11.05
CA ILE A 427 -12.19 22.03 -12.40
C ILE A 427 -11.77 23.36 -13.05
N LEU A 428 -11.91 24.47 -12.34
CA LEU A 428 -11.52 25.79 -12.83
C LEU A 428 -10.00 25.91 -13.06
N SER A 429 -9.19 25.27 -12.21
CA SER A 429 -7.73 25.21 -12.34
C SER A 429 -7.31 24.39 -13.57
N LEU A 430 -7.96 23.27 -13.85
CA LEU A 430 -7.74 22.45 -15.04
C LEU A 430 -8.08 23.23 -16.31
N LEU A 431 -9.22 23.94 -16.35
CA LEU A 431 -9.62 24.81 -17.45
C LEU A 431 -8.61 25.95 -17.70
N LEU A 432 -7.99 26.45 -16.62
CA LEU A 432 -7.03 27.55 -16.71
C LEU A 432 -5.66 27.10 -17.24
N HIS A 433 -5.14 25.96 -16.79
CA HIS A 433 -3.76 25.56 -17.05
C HIS A 433 -3.57 24.74 -18.33
N ASN A 434 -4.65 24.35 -19.02
CA ASN A 434 -4.55 23.52 -20.21
C ASN A 434 -5.28 24.13 -21.44
N ARG A 435 -4.52 24.64 -22.38
CA ARG A 435 -5.08 25.14 -23.67
C ARG A 435 -5.80 24.06 -24.48
N GLN A 436 -5.34 22.81 -24.42
CA GLN A 436 -6.01 21.69 -25.11
C GLN A 436 -7.33 21.34 -24.42
N THR A 437 -7.43 21.53 -23.10
CA THR A 437 -8.69 21.37 -22.36
C THR A 437 -9.67 22.50 -22.66
N LEU A 438 -9.20 23.72 -22.95
CA LEU A 438 -10.07 24.81 -23.43
C LEU A 438 -10.65 24.55 -24.82
N GLU A 439 -9.94 23.85 -25.71
CA GLU A 439 -10.50 23.39 -26.98
C GLU A 439 -11.40 22.14 -26.76
N ALA A 440 -11.05 21.25 -25.86
CA ALA A 440 -11.91 20.14 -25.42
C ALA A 440 -13.14 20.64 -24.63
N ALA A 441 -13.06 21.73 -23.89
CA ALA A 441 -14.20 22.39 -23.24
C ALA A 441 -15.20 22.99 -24.24
N LYS A 442 -14.81 23.23 -25.49
CA LYS A 442 -15.74 23.51 -26.59
C LYS A 442 -16.49 22.22 -27.06
N ILE A 443 -15.93 21.08 -26.79
CA ILE A 443 -16.54 19.74 -27.00
C ILE A 443 -17.32 19.30 -25.75
N LEU A 444 -17.09 19.93 -24.58
CA LEU A 444 -17.70 19.67 -23.29
C LEU A 444 -19.02 20.42 -22.95
N PRO A 445 -19.69 21.22 -23.84
CA PRO A 445 -21.00 21.79 -23.53
C PRO A 445 -22.05 20.76 -23.18
N ASN A 446 -21.83 19.48 -23.54
CA ASN A 446 -22.73 18.36 -23.26
C ASN A 446 -22.43 17.67 -21.91
N HIS A 447 -21.34 18.03 -21.20
CA HIS A 447 -20.89 17.37 -19.97
C HIS A 447 -20.63 18.31 -18.81
N LEU A 448 -20.35 19.60 -19.05
CA LEU A 448 -20.13 20.62 -18.03
C LEU A 448 -21.05 21.82 -18.27
N GLU A 449 -22.32 21.61 -17.96
CA GLU A 449 -23.33 22.67 -18.05
C GLU A 449 -23.08 23.78 -17.01
N PRO A 450 -23.26 25.08 -17.35
CA PRO A 450 -23.03 26.19 -16.41
C PRO A 450 -23.80 26.08 -15.08
N TRP A 451 -24.95 25.38 -15.10
CA TRP A 451 -25.78 25.18 -13.90
C TRP A 451 -25.14 24.24 -12.84
N LEU A 452 -24.10 23.46 -13.20
CA LEU A 452 -23.32 22.66 -12.26
C LEU A 452 -22.53 23.53 -11.26
N PHE A 453 -22.32 24.80 -11.60
CA PHE A 453 -21.69 25.76 -10.71
C PHE A 453 -22.74 26.65 -10.04
N PRO A 454 -22.60 26.96 -8.73
CA PRO A 454 -23.52 27.85 -8.03
C PRO A 454 -23.65 29.20 -8.75
N GLU A 455 -24.82 29.81 -8.69
CA GLU A 455 -25.01 31.17 -9.23
C GLU A 455 -24.14 32.16 -8.45
N GLY A 456 -23.52 33.11 -9.17
CA GLY A 456 -22.64 34.10 -8.59
C GLY A 456 -21.23 34.10 -9.19
N ALA A 457 -20.23 34.51 -8.41
CA ALA A 457 -18.85 34.71 -8.83
C ALA A 457 -18.22 33.46 -9.48
N ILE A 458 -18.53 32.27 -8.98
CA ILE A 458 -17.97 30.99 -9.44
C ILE A 458 -18.45 30.67 -10.86
N ARG A 459 -19.77 30.78 -11.13
CA ARG A 459 -20.36 30.57 -12.46
C ARG A 459 -19.86 31.61 -13.47
N ASN A 460 -19.68 32.87 -13.03
CA ASN A 460 -19.14 33.95 -13.87
C ASN A 460 -17.70 33.65 -14.29
N VAL A 461 -16.84 33.18 -13.35
CA VAL A 461 -15.46 32.79 -13.65
C VAL A 461 -15.43 31.60 -14.60
N TYR A 462 -16.27 30.57 -14.37
CA TYR A 462 -16.41 29.45 -15.31
C TYR A 462 -16.79 29.89 -16.70
N ASN A 463 -17.85 30.70 -16.86
CA ASN A 463 -18.31 31.22 -18.16
C ASN A 463 -17.24 32.05 -18.85
N ALA A 464 -16.53 32.92 -18.11
CA ALA A 464 -15.43 33.71 -18.66
C ALA A 464 -14.27 32.82 -19.16
N LEU A 465 -13.90 31.77 -18.43
CA LEU A 465 -12.85 30.82 -18.84
C LEU A 465 -13.23 30.03 -20.09
N VAL A 466 -14.47 29.53 -20.19
CA VAL A 466 -14.96 28.73 -21.32
C VAL A 466 -15.09 29.60 -22.59
N ASN A 467 -15.54 30.83 -22.46
CA ASN A 467 -15.78 31.72 -23.61
C ASN A 467 -14.57 32.52 -24.06
N SER A 468 -13.40 32.37 -23.42
CA SER A 468 -12.21 33.18 -23.72
C SER A 468 -11.10 32.33 -24.34
N LYS A 469 -10.30 32.97 -25.23
CA LYS A 469 -9.13 32.31 -25.85
C LYS A 469 -7.87 32.37 -24.99
N SER A 470 -7.86 33.18 -23.95
CA SER A 470 -6.73 33.32 -23.02
C SER A 470 -7.21 33.74 -21.63
N LEU A 471 -6.39 33.50 -20.60
CA LEU A 471 -6.68 33.93 -19.22
C LEU A 471 -6.91 35.46 -19.14
N ASN A 472 -6.07 36.24 -19.81
CA ASN A 472 -6.22 37.71 -19.82
C ASN A 472 -7.57 38.14 -20.40
N GLN A 473 -8.01 37.52 -21.50
CA GLN A 473 -9.32 37.77 -22.08
C GLN A 473 -10.48 37.31 -21.16
N ALA A 474 -10.30 36.22 -20.39
CA ALA A 474 -11.28 35.79 -19.40
C ALA A 474 -11.40 36.82 -18.26
N ILE A 475 -10.28 37.35 -17.78
CA ILE A 475 -10.24 38.36 -16.72
C ILE A 475 -10.93 39.65 -17.20
N ASP A 476 -10.70 40.06 -18.44
CA ASP A 476 -11.33 41.25 -19.02
C ASP A 476 -12.87 41.12 -19.17
N GLN A 477 -13.39 39.90 -19.26
CA GLN A 477 -14.84 39.61 -19.31
C GLN A 477 -15.52 39.60 -17.94
N LEU A 478 -14.76 39.48 -16.86
CA LEU A 478 -15.29 39.49 -15.50
C LEU A 478 -15.66 40.94 -15.11
N LYS A 479 -16.75 41.07 -14.35
CA LYS A 479 -17.21 42.40 -13.87
C LYS A 479 -16.28 43.00 -12.80
N GLY A 480 -15.24 42.26 -12.41
CA GLY A 480 -14.23 42.71 -11.47
C GLY A 480 -14.73 42.80 -10.03
N THR A 481 -15.75 42.03 -9.64
CA THR A 481 -16.17 41.94 -8.24
C THR A 481 -15.04 41.37 -7.38
N GLU A 482 -14.98 41.76 -6.13
CA GLU A 482 -13.96 41.30 -5.18
C GLU A 482 -13.92 39.76 -5.05
N SER A 483 -15.08 39.13 -5.11
CA SER A 483 -15.23 37.66 -5.10
C SER A 483 -14.65 37.01 -6.37
N GLU A 484 -14.90 37.55 -7.56
CA GLU A 484 -14.36 37.04 -8.81
C GLU A 484 -12.84 37.15 -8.88
N LEU A 485 -12.29 38.30 -8.47
CA LEU A 485 -10.85 38.57 -8.41
C LEU A 485 -10.15 37.66 -7.38
N SER A 486 -10.79 37.36 -6.24
CA SER A 486 -10.30 36.42 -5.24
C SER A 486 -10.19 35.01 -5.81
N ILE A 487 -11.21 34.53 -6.55
CA ILE A 487 -11.19 33.21 -7.20
C ILE A 487 -10.07 33.12 -8.24
N VAL A 488 -9.94 34.13 -9.11
CA VAL A 488 -8.86 34.17 -10.12
C VAL A 488 -7.48 34.19 -9.49
N SER A 489 -7.29 34.91 -8.39
CA SER A 489 -6.03 34.93 -7.63
C SER A 489 -5.67 33.56 -7.08
N LYS A 490 -6.64 32.85 -6.48
CA LYS A 490 -6.46 31.48 -6.01
C LYS A 490 -6.11 30.51 -7.14
N LEU A 491 -6.77 30.63 -8.30
CA LEU A 491 -6.51 29.81 -9.47
C LEU A 491 -5.09 30.02 -10.04
N ARG A 492 -4.54 31.21 -9.99
CA ARG A 492 -3.16 31.49 -10.43
C ARG A 492 -2.10 30.83 -9.56
N THR A 493 -2.38 30.63 -8.30
CA THR A 493 -1.45 30.04 -7.31
C THR A 493 -1.65 28.54 -7.10
N SER A 494 -2.82 28.00 -7.47
CA SER A 494 -3.11 26.57 -7.38
C SER A 494 -2.52 25.82 -8.58
N LYS A 495 -1.72 24.77 -8.31
CA LYS A 495 -1.38 23.77 -9.33
C LYS A 495 -2.48 22.73 -9.38
N PRO A 496 -2.93 22.28 -10.58
CA PRO A 496 -3.87 21.18 -10.67
C PRO A 496 -3.29 19.95 -9.97
N THR A 497 -4.12 19.27 -9.20
CA THR A 497 -3.73 18.06 -8.43
C THR A 497 -3.56 16.83 -9.33
N GLU A 498 -4.06 16.87 -10.57
CA GLU A 498 -3.95 15.81 -11.56
C GLU A 498 -3.43 16.33 -12.90
N SER A 499 -2.86 15.41 -13.72
CA SER A 499 -2.43 15.74 -15.07
C SER A 499 -3.59 16.30 -15.89
N PRO A 500 -3.40 17.42 -16.59
CA PRO A 500 -4.47 18.12 -17.30
C PRO A 500 -4.89 17.39 -18.58
N THR A 501 -5.75 16.36 -18.46
CA THR A 501 -6.37 15.66 -19.59
C THR A 501 -7.88 15.88 -19.62
N ALA A 502 -8.49 15.85 -20.81
CA ALA A 502 -9.94 15.97 -20.97
C ALA A 502 -10.71 14.86 -20.22
N GLU A 503 -10.13 13.65 -20.12
CA GLU A 503 -10.68 12.52 -19.38
C GLU A 503 -10.72 12.78 -17.87
N ASN A 504 -9.69 13.42 -17.30
CA ASN A 504 -9.68 13.76 -15.88
C ASN A 504 -10.68 14.85 -15.53
N ALA A 505 -10.91 15.82 -16.43
CA ALA A 505 -11.95 16.83 -16.24
C ALA A 505 -13.37 16.24 -16.25
N ILE A 506 -13.63 15.24 -17.11
CA ILE A 506 -14.90 14.51 -17.19
C ILE A 506 -15.09 13.64 -15.95
N LYS A 507 -14.02 12.97 -15.48
CA LYS A 507 -14.05 12.08 -14.32
C LYS A 507 -14.28 12.83 -12.99
N ILE A 508 -13.87 14.10 -12.92
CA ILE A 508 -14.06 14.98 -11.76
C ILE A 508 -15.46 15.61 -11.80
N ALA A 509 -16.09 15.71 -12.98
CA ALA A 509 -17.41 16.33 -13.14
C ALA A 509 -18.60 15.33 -13.08
N GLY A 510 -18.34 14.02 -13.17
CA GLY A 510 -19.31 12.94 -13.03
C GLY A 510 -19.19 12.20 -11.73
#